data_c453184c3ba3036705cfad00eda168f6
#
_entry.id   c453184c3ba3036705cfad00eda168f6
#
_cell.length_a   1.000
_cell.length_b   1.000
_cell.length_c   1.000
_cell.angle_alpha   90.00
_cell.angle_beta   90.00
_cell.angle_gamma   90.00
#
_symmetry.space_group_name_H-M   'P 1'
#
loop_
_entity.id
_entity.type
_entity.pdbx_description
1 polymer ?
#
loop_
_entity_poly.entity_id
_entity_poly.type
_entity_poly.pdbx_seq_one_letter_code
_entity_poly.pdbx_strand_id
1 'polypeptide(L)'
;MSINVNALENVILFGDSLMAGYGLPQEKHLAIVLQNNLNDSGYDLGIIDGSVSGSTSAGGLNRVEWSLSQPNIDLMILGLGANDMLRGISPIETEKNLEKIIQTAKLKNIEIILAGMIAPTTHGISYKKKFDNIYPSLAQKYELN
;
A
#
# COMPACT_ATOMS: atom_id res chain seq x y z
N MET A 1 12.49 8.87 -8.57
CA MET A 1 11.69 9.73 -9.47
C MET A 1 10.80 10.60 -8.59
N SER A 2 10.69 11.89 -8.80
CA SER A 2 9.85 12.73 -7.94
C SER A 2 8.42 12.78 -8.49
N ILE A 3 7.45 12.49 -7.64
CA ILE A 3 6.02 12.57 -7.98
C ILE A 3 5.62 14.05 -8.06
N ASN A 4 5.01 14.44 -9.18
CA ASN A 4 4.44 15.78 -9.32
C ASN A 4 3.01 15.80 -8.79
N VAL A 5 2.83 16.15 -7.53
CA VAL A 5 1.53 16.13 -6.83
C VAL A 5 0.47 17.01 -7.53
N ASN A 6 0.88 18.11 -8.18
CA ASN A 6 -0.05 18.97 -8.89
C ASN A 6 -0.63 18.38 -10.19
N ALA A 7 -0.11 17.23 -10.63
CA ALA A 7 -0.58 16.53 -11.82
C ALA A 7 -1.46 15.31 -11.48
N LEU A 8 -1.68 15.04 -10.18
CA LEU A 8 -2.50 13.93 -9.72
C LEU A 8 -3.97 14.36 -9.55
N GLU A 9 -4.90 13.47 -9.92
CA GLU A 9 -6.34 13.66 -9.67
C GLU A 9 -6.78 12.84 -8.45
N ASN A 10 -6.43 11.55 -8.39
CA ASN A 10 -6.81 10.68 -7.30
C ASN A 10 -5.66 9.80 -6.81
N VAL A 11 -5.61 9.63 -5.50
CA VAL A 11 -4.73 8.70 -4.80
C VAL A 11 -5.56 7.60 -4.15
N ILE A 12 -5.23 6.34 -4.39
CA ILE A 12 -5.82 5.23 -3.69
C ILE A 12 -4.93 4.76 -2.54
N LEU A 13 -5.49 4.65 -1.34
CA LEU A 13 -4.88 3.92 -0.23
C LEU A 13 -5.20 2.44 -0.41
N PHE A 14 -4.20 1.62 -0.61
CA PHE A 14 -4.37 0.19 -0.87
C PHE A 14 -3.64 -0.62 0.20
N GLY A 15 -4.35 -0.91 1.28
CA GLY A 15 -3.78 -1.50 2.48
C GLY A 15 -4.72 -2.42 3.24
N ASP A 16 -4.38 -2.62 4.50
CA ASP A 16 -5.12 -3.42 5.47
C ASP A 16 -5.76 -2.54 6.57
N SER A 17 -5.95 -3.11 7.77
CA SER A 17 -6.55 -2.42 8.91
C SER A 17 -5.78 -1.19 9.38
N LEU A 18 -4.47 -1.13 9.16
CA LEU A 18 -3.64 0.02 9.53
C LEU A 18 -4.00 1.25 8.71
N MET A 19 -4.24 1.08 7.41
CA MET A 19 -4.68 2.16 6.53
C MET A 19 -6.18 2.43 6.64
N ALA A 20 -7.00 1.39 6.82
CA ALA A 20 -8.45 1.52 6.98
C ALA A 20 -8.87 2.23 8.28
N GLY A 21 -7.95 2.41 9.23
CA GLY A 21 -8.25 3.08 10.51
C GLY A 21 -9.02 2.21 11.49
N TYR A 22 -8.84 0.88 11.44
CA TYR A 22 -9.51 -0.05 12.36
C TYR A 22 -9.29 0.33 13.83
N GLY A 23 -10.39 0.42 14.59
CA GLY A 23 -10.35 0.80 16.01
C GLY A 23 -10.24 2.30 16.29
N LEU A 24 -10.20 3.14 15.25
CA LEU A 24 -10.18 4.59 15.38
C LEU A 24 -11.56 5.20 15.06
N PRO A 25 -11.91 6.34 15.66
CA PRO A 25 -13.04 7.16 15.21
C PRO A 25 -12.86 7.56 13.73
N GLN A 26 -13.95 7.63 12.98
CA GLN A 26 -13.93 7.87 11.53
C GLN A 26 -13.12 9.11 11.12
N GLU A 27 -13.24 10.20 11.87
CA GLU A 27 -12.51 11.46 11.62
C GLU A 27 -10.99 11.34 11.77
N LYS A 28 -10.50 10.21 12.32
CA LYS A 28 -9.08 9.89 12.50
C LYS A 28 -8.58 8.83 11.51
N HIS A 29 -9.44 8.35 10.61
CA HIS A 29 -9.00 7.43 9.57
C HIS A 29 -8.02 8.13 8.63
N LEU A 30 -6.99 7.40 8.17
CA LEU A 30 -5.92 7.94 7.34
C LEU A 30 -6.45 8.68 6.11
N ALA A 31 -7.44 8.11 5.42
CA ALA A 31 -8.04 8.73 4.23
C ALA A 31 -8.64 10.11 4.53
N ILE A 32 -9.36 10.23 5.64
CA ILE A 32 -10.00 11.49 6.06
C ILE A 32 -8.96 12.53 6.46
N VAL A 33 -7.99 12.13 7.29
CA VAL A 33 -6.93 13.03 7.76
C VAL A 33 -6.08 13.51 6.60
N LEU A 34 -5.71 12.62 5.68
CA LEU A 34 -4.92 12.96 4.51
C LEU A 34 -5.68 13.90 3.58
N GLN A 35 -6.97 13.61 3.30
CA GLN A 35 -7.81 14.48 2.48
C GLN A 35 -7.90 15.89 3.05
N ASN A 36 -8.15 16.01 4.36
CA ASN A 36 -8.24 17.31 5.03
C ASN A 36 -6.92 18.09 4.93
N ASN A 37 -5.79 17.45 5.23
CA ASN A 37 -4.48 18.09 5.16
C ASN A 37 -4.13 18.55 3.73
N LEU A 38 -4.49 17.79 2.71
CA LEU A 38 -4.28 18.16 1.32
C LEU A 38 -5.14 19.37 0.93
N ASN A 39 -6.43 19.36 1.31
CA ASN A 39 -7.33 20.49 1.09
C ASN A 39 -6.83 21.76 1.77
N ASP A 40 -6.41 21.67 3.04
CA ASP A 40 -5.87 22.80 3.82
C ASP A 40 -4.56 23.34 3.22
N SER A 41 -3.80 22.47 2.53
CA SER A 41 -2.58 22.83 1.82
C SER A 41 -2.82 23.32 0.39
N GLY A 42 -4.09 23.38 -0.06
CA GLY A 42 -4.47 23.90 -1.39
C GLY A 42 -4.31 22.91 -2.54
N TYR A 43 -4.18 21.61 -2.26
CA TYR A 43 -4.16 20.56 -3.29
C TYR A 43 -5.58 20.09 -3.62
N ASP A 44 -5.93 20.12 -4.90
CA ASP A 44 -7.20 19.59 -5.42
C ASP A 44 -7.02 18.15 -5.90
N LEU A 45 -7.05 17.23 -4.95
CA LEU A 45 -6.70 15.83 -5.19
C LEU A 45 -7.57 14.92 -4.29
N GLY A 46 -8.20 13.92 -4.87
CA GLY A 46 -9.09 13.01 -4.16
C GLY A 46 -8.35 11.84 -3.50
N ILE A 47 -8.76 11.48 -2.27
CA ILE A 47 -8.28 10.28 -1.58
C ILE A 47 -9.36 9.21 -1.60
N ILE A 48 -9.03 8.06 -2.20
CA ILE A 48 -9.89 6.87 -2.25
C ILE A 48 -9.40 5.87 -1.21
N ASP A 49 -10.25 5.49 -0.27
CA ASP A 49 -9.92 4.42 0.66
C ASP A 49 -10.24 3.06 0.03
N GLY A 50 -9.22 2.40 -0.48
CA GLY A 50 -9.26 1.04 -1.00
C GLY A 50 -8.72 0.00 -0.01
N SER A 51 -8.58 0.36 1.27
CA SER A 51 -8.03 -0.53 2.30
C SER A 51 -9.08 -1.49 2.85
N VAL A 52 -8.67 -2.71 3.19
CA VAL A 52 -9.57 -3.75 3.72
C VAL A 52 -8.95 -4.38 4.95
N SER A 53 -9.60 -4.22 6.12
CA SER A 53 -9.14 -4.81 7.37
C SER A 53 -8.95 -6.31 7.26
N GLY A 54 -7.83 -6.84 7.78
CA GLY A 54 -7.47 -8.25 7.72
C GLY A 54 -6.89 -8.72 6.37
N SER A 55 -6.77 -7.84 5.39
CA SER A 55 -6.21 -8.18 4.07
C SER A 55 -4.75 -8.61 4.17
N THR A 56 -4.44 -9.76 3.59
CA THR A 56 -3.07 -10.21 3.33
C THR A 56 -2.59 -9.70 1.96
N SER A 57 -1.32 -9.93 1.63
CA SER A 57 -0.81 -9.67 0.29
C SER A 57 -1.59 -10.44 -0.79
N ALA A 58 -1.96 -11.70 -0.52
CA ALA A 58 -2.82 -12.51 -1.40
C ALA A 58 -4.23 -11.91 -1.53
N GLY A 59 -4.82 -11.45 -0.42
CA GLY A 59 -6.12 -10.76 -0.43
C GLY A 59 -6.08 -9.47 -1.27
N GLY A 60 -5.00 -8.70 -1.15
CA GLY A 60 -4.76 -7.54 -1.98
C GLY A 60 -4.62 -7.88 -3.46
N LEU A 61 -3.84 -8.91 -3.78
CA LEU A 61 -3.66 -9.37 -5.16
C LEU A 61 -4.99 -9.77 -5.81
N ASN A 62 -5.88 -10.43 -5.09
CA ASN A 62 -7.18 -10.85 -5.61
C ASN A 62 -8.13 -9.69 -5.95
N ARG A 63 -7.92 -8.50 -5.39
CA ARG A 63 -8.78 -7.33 -5.59
C ARG A 63 -8.14 -6.16 -6.33
N VAL A 64 -6.83 -6.20 -6.60
CA VAL A 64 -6.10 -5.06 -7.17
C VAL A 64 -6.64 -4.62 -8.52
N GLU A 65 -6.95 -5.55 -9.42
CA GLU A 65 -7.51 -5.23 -10.74
C GLU A 65 -8.82 -4.43 -10.63
N TRP A 66 -9.74 -4.90 -9.79
CA TRP A 66 -11.01 -4.21 -9.56
C TRP A 66 -10.80 -2.85 -8.87
N SER A 67 -9.95 -2.80 -7.84
CA SER A 67 -9.68 -1.56 -7.12
C SER A 67 -9.08 -0.48 -8.01
N LEU A 68 -8.20 -0.87 -8.94
CA LEU A 68 -7.55 0.04 -9.88
C LEU A 68 -8.34 0.25 -11.19
N SER A 69 -9.56 -0.29 -11.30
CA SER A 69 -10.44 -0.04 -12.44
C SER A 69 -11.25 1.26 -12.33
N GLN A 70 -11.23 1.91 -11.18
CA GLN A 70 -11.83 3.22 -11.00
C GLN A 70 -11.11 4.26 -11.87
N PRO A 71 -11.85 5.22 -12.44
CA PRO A 71 -11.23 6.20 -13.32
C PRO A 71 -10.31 7.17 -12.55
N ASN A 72 -9.29 7.65 -13.25
CA ASN A 72 -8.42 8.73 -12.80
C ASN A 72 -7.65 8.44 -11.51
N ILE A 73 -7.25 7.18 -11.27
CA ILE A 73 -6.27 6.87 -10.23
C ILE A 73 -4.87 7.07 -10.81
N ASP A 74 -4.10 7.99 -10.22
CA ASP A 74 -2.76 8.33 -10.67
C ASP A 74 -1.68 7.78 -9.73
N LEU A 75 -2.02 7.60 -8.45
CA LEU A 75 -1.09 7.16 -7.42
C LEU A 75 -1.75 6.12 -6.51
N MET A 76 -1.02 5.05 -6.23
CA MET A 76 -1.35 4.05 -5.21
C MET A 76 -0.36 4.14 -4.06
N ILE A 77 -0.87 4.29 -2.83
CA ILE A 77 -0.09 4.07 -1.61
C ILE A 77 -0.34 2.62 -1.18
N LEU A 78 0.65 1.76 -1.40
CA LEU A 78 0.56 0.32 -1.12
C LEU A 78 1.12 0.01 0.27
N GLY A 79 0.27 -0.48 1.18
CA GLY A 79 0.64 -0.84 2.54
C GLY A 79 0.01 -2.17 2.95
N LEU A 80 0.56 -3.27 2.45
CA LEU A 80 0.16 -4.64 2.76
C LEU A 80 1.35 -5.47 3.25
N GLY A 81 1.08 -6.56 3.96
CA GLY A 81 2.06 -7.49 4.48
C GLY A 81 2.00 -7.68 6.00
N ALA A 82 1.37 -6.78 6.75
CA ALA A 82 1.23 -6.92 8.20
C ALA A 82 0.49 -8.20 8.59
N ASN A 83 -0.62 -8.52 7.92
CA ASN A 83 -1.37 -9.76 8.18
C ASN A 83 -0.61 -11.01 7.73
N ASP A 84 0.21 -10.92 6.68
CA ASP A 84 1.12 -12.01 6.29
C ASP A 84 2.11 -12.30 7.40
N MET A 85 2.77 -11.27 7.91
CA MET A 85 3.72 -11.34 9.02
C MET A 85 3.07 -11.90 10.29
N LEU A 86 1.90 -11.39 10.68
CA LEU A 86 1.19 -11.85 11.87
C LEU A 86 0.78 -13.33 11.80
N ARG A 87 0.48 -13.82 10.60
CA ARG A 87 0.08 -15.21 10.33
C ARG A 87 1.26 -16.12 10.00
N GLY A 88 2.49 -15.62 9.96
CA GLY A 88 3.68 -16.37 9.61
C GLY A 88 3.70 -16.88 8.18
N ILE A 89 3.01 -16.18 7.27
CA ILE A 89 3.05 -16.47 5.83
C ILE A 89 4.48 -16.26 5.32
N SER A 90 4.93 -17.14 4.43
CA SER A 90 6.28 -17.08 3.88
C SER A 90 6.62 -15.70 3.29
N PRO A 91 7.73 -15.06 3.67
CA PRO A 91 8.17 -13.82 3.06
C PRO A 91 8.32 -13.89 1.53
N ILE A 92 8.65 -15.05 0.98
CA ILE A 92 8.74 -15.28 -0.48
C ILE A 92 7.36 -15.16 -1.12
N GLU A 93 6.32 -15.68 -0.49
CA GLU A 93 4.94 -15.56 -0.96
C GLU A 93 4.44 -14.12 -0.87
N THR A 94 4.72 -13.46 0.25
CA THR A 94 4.38 -12.04 0.46
C THR A 94 5.04 -11.17 -0.61
N GLU A 95 6.34 -11.33 -0.85
CA GLU A 95 7.09 -10.60 -1.88
C GLU A 95 6.49 -10.81 -3.26
N LYS A 96 6.23 -12.07 -3.64
CA LYS A 96 5.62 -12.43 -4.93
C LYS A 96 4.24 -11.79 -5.15
N ASN A 97 3.42 -11.74 -4.12
CA ASN A 97 2.10 -11.12 -4.20
C ASN A 97 2.19 -9.60 -4.34
N LEU A 98 3.03 -8.94 -3.50
CA LEU A 98 3.29 -7.51 -3.59
C LEU A 98 3.87 -7.12 -4.94
N GLU A 99 4.80 -7.91 -5.46
CA GLU A 99 5.38 -7.70 -6.79
C GLU A 99 4.31 -7.69 -7.89
N LYS A 100 3.38 -8.64 -7.87
CA LYS A 100 2.28 -8.68 -8.85
C LYS A 100 1.33 -7.50 -8.72
N ILE A 101 1.06 -7.04 -7.50
CA ILE A 101 0.27 -5.82 -7.26
C ILE A 101 0.98 -4.60 -7.89
N ILE A 102 2.29 -4.47 -7.66
CA ILE A 102 3.11 -3.40 -8.24
C ILE A 102 3.07 -3.46 -9.77
N GLN A 103 3.26 -4.64 -10.35
CA GLN A 103 3.21 -4.84 -11.80
C GLN A 103 1.85 -4.45 -12.38
N THR A 104 0.76 -4.82 -11.73
CA THR A 104 -0.61 -4.45 -12.14
C THR A 104 -0.80 -2.93 -12.17
N ALA A 105 -0.34 -2.22 -11.13
CA ALA A 105 -0.44 -0.77 -11.08
C ALA A 105 0.43 -0.11 -12.17
N LYS A 106 1.67 -0.59 -12.36
CA LYS A 106 2.57 -0.06 -13.40
C LYS A 106 2.04 -0.26 -14.81
N LEU A 107 1.38 -1.39 -15.10
CA LEU A 107 0.71 -1.62 -16.40
C LEU A 107 -0.43 -0.63 -16.68
N LYS A 108 -1.01 -0.05 -15.64
CA LYS A 108 -2.04 1.00 -15.73
C LYS A 108 -1.46 2.42 -15.67
N ASN A 109 -0.13 2.58 -15.70
CA ASN A 109 0.59 3.84 -15.52
C ASN A 109 0.29 4.56 -14.20
N ILE A 110 -0.02 3.80 -13.14
CA ILE A 110 -0.26 4.32 -11.79
C ILE A 110 1.08 4.38 -11.06
N GLU A 111 1.42 5.54 -10.51
CA GLU A 111 2.57 5.74 -9.64
C GLU A 111 2.38 5.00 -8.32
N ILE A 112 3.47 4.62 -7.66
CA ILE A 112 3.39 3.82 -6.42
C ILE A 112 4.30 4.42 -5.35
N ILE A 113 3.72 4.62 -4.15
CA ILE A 113 4.45 4.75 -2.91
C ILE A 113 4.32 3.43 -2.16
N LEU A 114 5.45 2.78 -1.87
CA LEU A 114 5.47 1.52 -1.14
C LEU A 114 5.75 1.77 0.34
N ALA A 115 4.71 1.60 1.17
CA ALA A 115 4.84 1.70 2.62
C ALA A 115 5.46 0.40 3.17
N GLY A 116 6.74 0.47 3.54
CA GLY A 116 7.47 -0.65 4.13
C GLY A 116 7.11 -0.88 5.59
N MET A 117 7.35 -2.11 6.06
CA MET A 117 7.18 -2.49 7.47
C MET A 117 8.27 -3.46 7.91
N ILE A 118 8.46 -3.57 9.21
CA ILE A 118 9.51 -4.37 9.84
C ILE A 118 8.86 -5.45 10.71
N ALA A 119 9.28 -6.70 10.53
CA ALA A 119 8.77 -7.82 11.30
C ALA A 119 9.38 -7.88 12.72
N PRO A 120 8.61 -8.29 13.72
CA PRO A 120 9.16 -8.69 15.02
C PRO A 120 9.93 -10.03 14.88
N THR A 121 10.60 -10.43 15.94
CA THR A 121 11.34 -11.70 15.98
C THR A 121 10.49 -12.92 16.29
N THR A 122 9.17 -12.77 16.37
CA THR A 122 8.20 -13.83 16.77
C THR A 122 8.33 -15.09 15.94
N HIS A 123 8.58 -14.96 14.63
CA HIS A 123 8.80 -16.09 13.72
C HIS A 123 10.28 -16.40 13.47
N GLY A 124 11.16 -15.91 14.36
CA GLY A 124 12.60 -16.10 14.29
C GLY A 124 13.35 -15.06 13.44
N ILE A 125 14.67 -15.00 13.68
CA ILE A 125 15.55 -14.01 13.04
C ILE A 125 15.63 -14.22 11.52
N SER A 126 15.61 -15.46 11.06
CA SER A 126 15.65 -15.77 9.62
C SER A 126 14.42 -15.25 8.89
N TYR A 127 13.23 -15.44 9.47
CA TYR A 127 11.98 -14.89 8.94
C TYR A 127 12.04 -13.35 8.87
N LYS A 128 12.41 -12.74 10.00
CA LYS A 128 12.55 -11.28 10.09
C LYS A 128 13.44 -10.71 9.00
N LYS A 129 14.64 -11.25 8.83
CA LYS A 129 15.58 -10.77 7.80
C LYS A 129 15.02 -10.85 6.39
N LYS A 130 14.31 -11.93 6.07
CA LYS A 130 13.70 -12.11 4.75
C LYS A 130 12.53 -11.16 4.55
N PHE A 131 11.67 -11.01 5.57
CA PHE A 131 10.52 -10.12 5.52
C PHE A 131 10.95 -8.64 5.41
N ASP A 132 11.86 -8.19 6.24
CA ASP A 132 12.34 -6.80 6.26
C ASP A 132 13.00 -6.40 4.91
N ASN A 133 13.55 -7.37 4.16
CA ASN A 133 14.17 -7.12 2.87
C ASN A 133 13.17 -7.01 1.71
N ILE A 134 11.91 -7.40 1.87
CA ILE A 134 10.90 -7.37 0.80
C ILE A 134 10.75 -5.96 0.21
N TYR A 135 10.50 -4.99 1.08
CA TYR A 135 10.16 -3.63 0.66
C TYR A 135 11.32 -2.90 -0.01
N PRO A 136 12.53 -2.86 0.57
CA PRO A 136 13.67 -2.22 -0.10
C PRO A 136 14.04 -2.94 -1.40
N SER A 137 13.92 -4.27 -1.47
CA SER A 137 14.17 -5.04 -2.69
C SER A 137 13.20 -4.67 -3.82
N LEU A 138 11.89 -4.62 -3.52
CA LEU A 138 10.87 -4.24 -4.49
C LEU A 138 10.98 -2.75 -4.88
N ALA A 139 11.25 -1.87 -3.91
CA ALA A 139 11.45 -0.45 -4.18
C ALA A 139 12.62 -0.21 -5.15
N GLN A 140 13.74 -0.88 -4.92
CA GLN A 140 14.90 -0.80 -5.80
C GLN A 140 14.61 -1.39 -7.19
N LYS A 141 14.00 -2.58 -7.25
CA LYS A 141 13.70 -3.29 -8.50
C LYS A 141 12.77 -2.52 -9.43
N TYR A 142 11.80 -1.82 -8.86
CA TYR A 142 10.77 -1.09 -9.60
C TYR A 142 10.93 0.43 -9.58
N GLU A 143 12.04 0.92 -9.00
CA GLU A 143 12.34 2.36 -8.84
C GLU A 143 11.18 3.12 -8.16
N LEU A 144 10.66 2.56 -7.05
CA LEU A 144 9.54 3.11 -6.29
C LEU A 144 9.99 4.17 -5.27
N ASN A 145 9.02 5.01 -4.86
CA ASN A 145 9.16 5.96 -3.76
C ASN A 145 8.77 5.33 -2.43
#